data_b7981dbc6f8033925e1471401c9ec862
#
_entry.id   b7981dbc6f8033925e1471401c9ec862
#
_cell.length_a   1.000
_cell.length_b   1.000
_cell.length_c   1.000
_cell.angle_alpha   90.00
_cell.angle_beta   90.00
_cell.angle_gamma   90.00
#
_symmetry.space_group_name_H-M   'P 1'
#
loop_
_entity.id
_entity.type
_entity.pdbx_description
1 polymer ?
#
loop_
_entity_poly.entity_id
_entity_poly.type
_entity_poly.pdbx_seq_one_letter_code
_entity_poly.pdbx_strand_id
1 'polypeptide(L)'
;MRAAALFAAAALAAADARAETPALSTCSAAPRAPFCDAVRGERAEGWLAQTRSEVMAGHGMVVTSQPLAAQAGLQVLKQGGNAIDAAVATAAVLSIVEPMMTGVGGDLFAIVYVAREHRLYVLNASGTAPTGATIAHFNALGYARDPGNWGPGSGMPVYGILPVTVPGAVWGWQELQSRFGKLTFKEALEPAAEYAERGFPISERIASDWLLPNALPLQGCCNSPDPDSVRVWYLDGKPPRAGQIFRNPELARTLRLLQRDGRDAFYRGEIATAILAKSRSLGGTMTREDLAGYRGEWLEPAASHHRGFDIFELPPPSQAWAAQEMLSILDACVGRWVPGESLASLGPASAKYWHLLIEAKKLAYTDLFTYNADPDFVAVPLAKLLSEAHARSLCAKVDPLHAAATAAGRAEGAGDTVVLSTADADGNMVAWVNSNYQHFGSGVTVPGYGFILHDRGALFSLDPASPNAIAPHKRPFNTLAAGFVMRGSEPVMTVTLMGGDMQAQGHAQVLLDILDLGANLQAAADMARFRHSQVGNVLALESPLYRLVGRELEAMGHRVQAINGEEVGGVQMILFQPASGASEGLRGFYRSGSDFRKDGQAVGW
;
A
#
# COMPACT_ATOMS: atom_id res chain seq x y z
N MET A 1 26.35 -41.08 -67.18
CA MET A 1 25.24 -41.54 -66.40
C MET A 1 25.30 -40.85 -65.02
N ARG A 2 24.49 -39.86 -64.81
CA ARG A 2 24.50 -39.03 -63.61
C ARG A 2 23.27 -39.37 -62.73
N ALA A 3 23.53 -39.87 -61.54
CA ALA A 3 22.48 -40.09 -60.55
C ALA A 3 22.24 -38.80 -59.79
N ALA A 4 20.99 -38.27 -59.79
CA ALA A 4 20.55 -37.14 -59.03
C ALA A 4 20.03 -37.63 -57.66
N ALA A 5 20.67 -37.18 -56.60
CA ALA A 5 20.18 -37.41 -55.24
C ALA A 5 19.16 -36.28 -54.85
N LEU A 6 17.90 -36.65 -54.58
CA LEU A 6 16.93 -35.79 -53.98
C LEU A 6 17.17 -35.70 -52.47
N PHE A 7 17.48 -34.51 -51.98
CA PHE A 7 17.40 -34.19 -50.56
C PHE A 7 15.97 -33.71 -50.24
N ALA A 8 15.25 -34.53 -49.50
CA ALA A 8 13.98 -34.11 -48.90
C ALA A 8 14.30 -33.36 -47.57
N ALA A 9 14.09 -32.06 -47.57
CA ALA A 9 14.13 -31.26 -46.36
C ALA A 9 12.82 -31.45 -45.59
N ALA A 10 12.85 -32.23 -44.51
CA ALA A 10 11.76 -32.29 -43.55
C ALA A 10 11.83 -31.02 -42.68
N ALA A 11 10.94 -30.05 -42.92
CA ALA A 11 10.71 -28.95 -42.03
C ALA A 11 9.98 -29.48 -40.78
N LEU A 12 10.71 -29.66 -39.68
CA LEU A 12 10.06 -29.78 -38.35
C LEU A 12 9.44 -28.43 -38.01
N ALA A 13 8.11 -28.36 -38.13
CA ALA A 13 7.34 -27.35 -37.47
C ALA A 13 7.40 -27.65 -35.96
N ALA A 14 8.27 -26.96 -35.24
CA ALA A 14 8.18 -26.88 -33.80
C ALA A 14 6.87 -26.14 -33.48
N ALA A 15 5.82 -26.87 -33.14
CA ALA A 15 4.67 -26.32 -32.49
C ALA A 15 5.13 -25.80 -31.13
N ASP A 16 5.26 -24.47 -31.02
CA ASP A 16 5.36 -23.79 -29.75
C ASP A 16 4.09 -24.13 -28.97
N ALA A 17 4.14 -25.16 -28.17
CA ALA A 17 3.21 -25.41 -27.10
C ALA A 17 3.49 -24.32 -26.04
N ARG A 18 3.03 -23.09 -26.30
CA ARG A 18 2.84 -22.12 -25.24
C ARG A 18 1.87 -22.78 -24.28
N ALA A 19 2.38 -23.23 -23.14
CA ALA A 19 1.53 -23.61 -22.02
C ALA A 19 0.56 -22.44 -21.82
N GLU A 20 -0.72 -22.65 -22.12
CA GLU A 20 -1.76 -21.65 -21.87
C GLU A 20 -1.69 -21.34 -20.38
N THR A 21 -1.18 -20.17 -20.05
CA THR A 21 -1.24 -19.67 -18.67
C THR A 21 -2.72 -19.66 -18.29
N PRO A 22 -3.12 -20.28 -17.18
CA PRO A 22 -4.52 -20.36 -16.82
C PRO A 22 -5.11 -18.95 -16.79
N ALA A 23 -6.17 -18.72 -17.55
CA ALA A 23 -6.93 -17.49 -17.47
C ALA A 23 -7.40 -17.32 -16.02
N LEU A 24 -7.23 -16.11 -15.45
CA LEU A 24 -7.78 -15.82 -14.14
C LEU A 24 -9.28 -16.10 -14.15
N SER A 25 -9.71 -17.06 -13.33
CA SER A 25 -11.02 -17.70 -13.45
C SER A 25 -12.16 -16.73 -13.16
N THR A 26 -13.23 -16.85 -13.94
CA THR A 26 -14.54 -16.31 -13.55
C THR A 26 -15.48 -17.47 -13.25
N CYS A 27 -16.56 -17.24 -12.51
CA CYS A 27 -17.59 -18.25 -12.28
C CYS A 27 -18.28 -18.72 -13.58
N SER A 28 -18.25 -17.93 -14.63
CA SER A 28 -18.72 -18.34 -15.95
C SER A 28 -17.78 -19.33 -16.63
N ALA A 29 -16.47 -19.12 -16.51
CA ALA A 29 -15.45 -19.99 -17.09
C ALA A 29 -15.20 -21.26 -16.25
N ALA A 30 -15.31 -21.14 -14.92
CA ALA A 30 -15.13 -22.24 -13.98
C ALA A 30 -16.27 -22.31 -12.96
N PRO A 31 -17.49 -22.72 -13.36
CA PRO A 31 -18.69 -22.66 -12.52
C PRO A 31 -18.65 -23.57 -11.29
N ARG A 32 -17.73 -24.52 -11.24
CA ARG A 32 -17.52 -25.42 -10.09
C ARG A 32 -16.37 -24.98 -9.17
N ALA A 33 -15.72 -23.86 -9.45
CA ALA A 33 -14.71 -23.34 -8.55
C ALA A 33 -15.35 -22.99 -7.18
N PRO A 34 -14.67 -23.29 -6.05
CA PRO A 34 -15.27 -23.15 -4.71
C PRO A 34 -15.85 -21.76 -4.41
N PHE A 35 -15.21 -20.69 -4.90
CA PHE A 35 -15.67 -19.32 -4.69
C PHE A 35 -16.99 -18.99 -5.43
N CYS A 36 -17.42 -19.81 -6.38
CA CYS A 36 -18.64 -19.54 -7.15
C CYS A 36 -19.91 -19.83 -6.36
N ASP A 37 -19.84 -20.61 -5.30
CA ASP A 37 -20.98 -20.85 -4.42
C ASP A 37 -21.35 -19.58 -3.64
N ALA A 38 -20.35 -18.84 -3.16
CA ALA A 38 -20.55 -17.53 -2.54
C ALA A 38 -21.19 -16.50 -3.48
N VAL A 39 -20.89 -16.54 -4.78
CA VAL A 39 -21.54 -15.67 -5.77
C VAL A 39 -23.03 -16.02 -5.95
N ARG A 40 -23.41 -17.31 -5.82
CA ARG A 40 -24.76 -17.79 -6.13
C ARG A 40 -25.73 -17.79 -4.96
N GLY A 41 -25.26 -17.75 -3.73
CA GLY A 41 -26.21 -17.85 -2.61
C GLY A 41 -25.58 -17.61 -1.24
N GLU A 42 -24.89 -18.59 -0.75
CA GLU A 42 -24.35 -18.61 0.62
C GLU A 42 -23.09 -17.76 0.76
N ARG A 43 -23.24 -16.45 0.63
CA ARG A 43 -22.09 -15.51 0.67
C ARG A 43 -21.42 -15.43 2.03
N ALA A 44 -22.10 -15.82 3.09
CA ALA A 44 -21.62 -15.69 4.47
C ALA A 44 -20.91 -16.94 4.99
N GLU A 45 -20.92 -18.06 4.26
CA GLU A 45 -20.40 -19.33 4.74
C GLU A 45 -19.04 -19.69 4.13
N GLY A 46 -18.24 -20.42 4.94
CA GLY A 46 -16.93 -20.90 4.56
C GLY A 46 -15.85 -19.81 4.56
N TRP A 47 -14.64 -20.22 4.29
CA TRP A 47 -13.47 -19.33 4.23
C TRP A 47 -13.37 -18.52 2.93
N LEU A 48 -14.14 -18.87 1.90
CA LEU A 48 -14.30 -18.12 0.64
C LEU A 48 -15.56 -17.23 0.64
N ALA A 49 -16.15 -16.95 1.79
CA ALA A 49 -17.29 -16.05 1.89
C ALA A 49 -17.01 -14.71 1.20
N GLN A 50 -18.01 -14.17 0.52
CA GLN A 50 -17.94 -12.87 -0.15
C GLN A 50 -19.01 -11.94 0.40
N THR A 51 -18.61 -10.70 0.75
CA THR A 51 -19.57 -9.67 1.19
C THR A 51 -20.41 -9.13 0.03
N ARG A 52 -19.87 -9.15 -1.19
CA ARG A 52 -20.51 -8.68 -2.43
C ARG A 52 -19.91 -9.37 -3.66
N SER A 53 -20.50 -9.13 -4.83
CA SER A 53 -19.89 -9.50 -6.11
C SER A 53 -18.80 -8.52 -6.50
N GLU A 54 -17.87 -8.95 -7.37
CA GLU A 54 -16.97 -8.02 -8.06
C GLU A 54 -17.76 -6.96 -8.83
N VAL A 55 -17.20 -5.76 -8.91
CA VAL A 55 -17.69 -4.74 -9.84
C VAL A 55 -17.02 -4.93 -11.19
N MET A 56 -17.80 -4.90 -12.27
CA MET A 56 -17.30 -5.02 -13.64
C MET A 56 -17.71 -3.80 -14.46
N ALA A 57 -16.78 -3.25 -15.27
CA ALA A 57 -17.02 -2.06 -16.07
C ALA A 57 -16.17 -2.05 -17.34
N GLY A 58 -16.72 -1.50 -18.44
CA GLY A 58 -16.09 -1.52 -19.76
C GLY A 58 -15.16 -0.33 -20.06
N HIS A 59 -15.36 0.82 -19.42
CA HIS A 59 -14.70 2.07 -19.83
C HIS A 59 -13.73 2.64 -18.78
N GLY A 60 -13.91 2.28 -17.50
CA GLY A 60 -13.04 2.75 -16.43
C GLY A 60 -13.47 2.25 -15.07
N MET A 61 -12.53 2.27 -14.13
CA MET A 61 -12.72 1.75 -12.78
C MET A 61 -11.97 2.60 -11.78
N VAL A 62 -12.58 2.83 -10.62
CA VAL A 62 -11.93 3.43 -9.44
C VAL A 62 -12.29 2.59 -8.23
N VAL A 63 -11.30 2.29 -7.39
CA VAL A 63 -11.51 1.57 -6.13
C VAL A 63 -10.65 2.18 -5.03
N THR A 64 -11.26 2.43 -3.88
CA THR A 64 -10.58 2.97 -2.69
C THR A 64 -11.39 2.70 -1.42
N SER A 65 -10.85 3.09 -0.27
CA SER A 65 -11.39 2.85 1.08
C SER A 65 -12.64 3.65 1.44
N GLN A 66 -13.03 4.67 0.63
CA GLN A 66 -14.16 5.56 0.98
C GLN A 66 -15.02 5.89 -0.26
N PRO A 67 -16.36 5.70 -0.19
CA PRO A 67 -17.26 5.81 -1.35
C PRO A 67 -17.26 7.18 -2.03
N LEU A 68 -17.23 8.27 -1.27
CA LEU A 68 -17.26 9.63 -1.85
C LEU A 68 -16.01 9.90 -2.69
N ALA A 69 -14.86 9.39 -2.24
CA ALA A 69 -13.61 9.51 -2.98
C ALA A 69 -13.62 8.64 -4.26
N ALA A 70 -14.16 7.40 -4.19
CA ALA A 70 -14.31 6.56 -5.37
C ALA A 70 -15.22 7.21 -6.43
N GLN A 71 -16.34 7.81 -5.99
CA GLN A 71 -17.27 8.52 -6.87
C GLN A 71 -16.65 9.76 -7.51
N ALA A 72 -15.85 10.53 -6.76
CA ALA A 72 -15.13 11.69 -7.30
C ALA A 72 -14.17 11.28 -8.42
N GLY A 73 -13.40 10.20 -8.24
CA GLY A 73 -12.53 9.66 -9.28
C GLY A 73 -13.31 9.19 -10.51
N LEU A 74 -14.45 8.51 -10.32
CA LEU A 74 -15.32 8.09 -11.41
C LEU A 74 -15.89 9.29 -12.17
N GLN A 75 -16.29 10.34 -11.46
CA GLN A 75 -16.79 11.57 -12.09
C GLN A 75 -15.71 12.19 -12.99
N VAL A 76 -14.47 12.24 -12.53
CA VAL A 76 -13.31 12.72 -13.30
C VAL A 76 -13.12 11.91 -14.58
N LEU A 77 -13.17 10.58 -14.50
CA LEU A 77 -13.13 9.71 -15.69
C LEU A 77 -14.24 10.05 -16.69
N LYS A 78 -15.48 10.21 -16.21
CA LYS A 78 -16.65 10.55 -17.06
C LYS A 78 -16.57 11.94 -17.67
N GLN A 79 -15.83 12.86 -17.07
CA GLN A 79 -15.58 14.21 -17.59
C GLN A 79 -14.43 14.26 -18.62
N GLY A 80 -13.88 13.11 -18.99
CA GLY A 80 -12.81 13.01 -20.00
C GLY A 80 -11.38 12.96 -19.42
N GLY A 81 -11.23 12.93 -18.10
CA GLY A 81 -9.98 12.64 -17.45
C GLY A 81 -9.53 11.19 -17.67
N ASN A 82 -8.27 10.91 -17.40
CA ASN A 82 -7.71 9.56 -17.46
C ASN A 82 -7.52 8.94 -16.06
N ALA A 83 -6.90 7.76 -15.99
CA ALA A 83 -6.67 7.05 -14.74
C ALA A 83 -5.82 7.87 -13.74
N ILE A 84 -4.89 8.68 -14.22
CA ILE A 84 -4.02 9.51 -13.38
C ILE A 84 -4.82 10.70 -12.80
N ASP A 85 -5.64 11.36 -13.61
CA ASP A 85 -6.53 12.43 -13.17
C ASP A 85 -7.49 11.93 -12.08
N ALA A 86 -8.06 10.74 -12.29
CA ALA A 86 -8.95 10.09 -11.33
C ALA A 86 -8.22 9.73 -10.03
N ALA A 87 -6.97 9.26 -10.10
CA ALA A 87 -6.18 8.92 -8.93
C ALA A 87 -5.88 10.17 -8.08
N VAL A 88 -5.47 11.28 -8.70
CA VAL A 88 -5.23 12.55 -8.01
C VAL A 88 -6.50 13.08 -7.36
N ALA A 89 -7.64 13.08 -8.08
CA ALA A 89 -8.92 13.53 -7.52
C ALA A 89 -9.37 12.66 -6.34
N THR A 90 -9.25 11.33 -6.46
CA THR A 90 -9.57 10.39 -5.39
C THR A 90 -8.70 10.63 -4.17
N ALA A 91 -7.37 10.75 -4.34
CA ALA A 91 -6.43 11.01 -3.24
C ALA A 91 -6.69 12.36 -2.56
N ALA A 92 -7.00 13.40 -3.34
CA ALA A 92 -7.35 14.71 -2.81
C ALA A 92 -8.65 14.67 -1.98
N VAL A 93 -9.69 13.95 -2.44
CA VAL A 93 -10.93 13.79 -1.66
C VAL A 93 -10.70 12.98 -0.39
N LEU A 94 -9.87 11.92 -0.45
CA LEU A 94 -9.50 11.15 0.74
C LEU A 94 -8.86 12.02 1.82
N SER A 95 -8.12 13.06 1.46
CA SER A 95 -7.51 13.98 2.42
C SER A 95 -8.52 14.76 3.29
N ILE A 96 -9.79 14.80 2.89
CA ILE A 96 -10.88 15.42 3.67
C ILE A 96 -11.83 14.39 4.27
N VAL A 97 -12.11 13.27 3.58
CA VAL A 97 -13.10 12.28 4.04
C VAL A 97 -12.48 11.15 4.88
N GLU A 98 -11.15 10.97 4.83
CA GLU A 98 -10.35 10.05 5.65
C GLU A 98 -9.08 10.75 6.21
N PRO A 99 -9.20 11.89 6.91
CA PRO A 99 -8.03 12.70 7.27
C PRO A 99 -7.10 12.05 8.29
N MET A 100 -7.60 11.06 9.05
CA MET A 100 -6.78 10.27 9.97
C MET A 100 -5.76 9.40 9.23
N MET A 101 -6.05 8.99 7.99
CA MET A 101 -5.23 8.06 7.22
C MET A 101 -4.23 8.76 6.30
N THR A 102 -4.63 9.91 5.71
CA THR A 102 -3.90 10.57 4.62
C THR A 102 -4.12 12.08 4.59
N GLY A 103 -3.35 12.79 3.78
CA GLY A 103 -3.54 14.22 3.56
C GLY A 103 -2.47 14.86 2.70
N VAL A 104 -2.63 16.16 2.44
CA VAL A 104 -1.65 16.99 1.70
C VAL A 104 -0.31 17.11 2.44
N GLY A 105 -0.29 16.86 3.75
CA GLY A 105 0.91 16.82 4.59
C GLY A 105 1.55 15.43 4.71
N GLY A 106 1.13 14.47 3.89
CA GLY A 106 1.59 13.08 3.89
C GLY A 106 2.65 12.73 2.85
N ASP A 107 2.86 11.41 2.67
CA ASP A 107 3.73 10.81 1.65
C ASP A 107 2.91 10.11 0.58
N LEU A 108 3.57 9.82 -0.55
CA LEU A 108 2.99 9.12 -1.69
C LEU A 108 3.99 8.20 -2.35
N PHE A 109 3.52 7.00 -2.74
CA PHE A 109 4.10 6.21 -3.81
C PHE A 109 3.02 5.82 -4.84
N ALA A 110 3.43 5.64 -6.09
CA ALA A 110 2.54 5.16 -7.14
C ALA A 110 3.28 4.30 -8.15
N ILE A 111 2.59 3.27 -8.69
CA ILE A 111 2.97 2.56 -9.91
C ILE A 111 1.94 2.92 -10.96
N VAL A 112 2.40 3.43 -12.10
CA VAL A 112 1.56 3.85 -13.23
C VAL A 112 1.91 3.03 -14.45
N TYR A 113 0.95 2.29 -14.98
CA TYR A 113 1.05 1.70 -16.31
C TYR A 113 0.51 2.68 -17.35
N VAL A 114 1.37 3.06 -18.28
CA VAL A 114 1.04 3.94 -19.41
C VAL A 114 0.81 3.08 -20.65
N ALA A 115 -0.44 2.87 -21.02
CA ALA A 115 -0.83 1.90 -22.05
C ALA A 115 -0.21 2.19 -23.42
N ARG A 116 -0.14 3.47 -23.85
CA ARG A 116 0.47 3.87 -25.14
C ARG A 116 1.97 3.55 -25.22
N GLU A 117 2.64 3.39 -24.07
CA GLU A 117 4.08 3.17 -23.97
C GLU A 117 4.39 1.71 -23.57
N HIS A 118 3.37 0.94 -23.21
CA HIS A 118 3.48 -0.42 -22.64
C HIS A 118 4.51 -0.48 -21.50
N ARG A 119 4.50 0.54 -20.63
CA ARG A 119 5.53 0.72 -19.61
C ARG A 119 4.96 1.07 -18.24
N LEU A 120 5.60 0.51 -17.21
CA LEU A 120 5.41 0.89 -15.80
C LEU A 120 6.35 2.04 -15.43
N TYR A 121 5.85 2.95 -14.61
CA TYR A 121 6.59 4.03 -13.98
C TYR A 121 6.33 3.98 -12.48
N VAL A 122 7.39 4.10 -11.68
CA VAL A 122 7.29 4.17 -10.22
C VAL A 122 7.66 5.56 -9.75
N LEU A 123 6.76 6.19 -9.00
CA LEU A 123 7.03 7.45 -8.32
C LEU A 123 7.22 7.21 -6.83
N ASN A 124 8.33 7.69 -6.29
CA ASN A 124 8.58 7.84 -4.85
C ASN A 124 8.49 9.34 -4.49
N ALA A 125 7.43 9.72 -3.82
CA ALA A 125 7.26 11.02 -3.21
C ALA A 125 7.14 10.90 -1.68
N SER A 126 7.97 10.04 -1.07
CA SER A 126 8.16 9.99 0.37
C SER A 126 9.03 11.14 0.85
N GLY A 127 8.78 11.59 2.07
CA GLY A 127 9.47 12.73 2.66
C GLY A 127 10.92 12.45 3.03
N THR A 128 11.76 13.47 2.94
CA THR A 128 13.16 13.42 3.41
C THR A 128 13.29 14.04 4.81
N ALA A 129 14.22 13.55 5.61
CA ALA A 129 14.54 14.14 6.91
C ALA A 129 15.01 15.60 6.75
N PRO A 130 14.53 16.54 7.59
CA PRO A 130 15.03 17.91 7.58
C PRO A 130 16.54 18.00 7.85
N THR A 131 17.19 19.06 7.38
CA THR A 131 18.63 19.31 7.56
C THR A 131 19.08 19.23 9.02
N GLY A 132 18.26 19.67 9.97
CA GLY A 132 18.60 19.63 11.40
C GLY A 132 18.26 18.30 12.10
N ALA A 133 17.64 17.33 11.42
CA ALA A 133 17.26 16.05 12.00
C ALA A 133 18.44 15.07 11.99
N THR A 134 19.24 15.10 13.05
CA THR A 134 20.44 14.27 13.23
C THR A 134 20.37 13.44 14.52
N ILE A 135 21.10 12.32 14.58
CA ILE A 135 21.21 11.51 15.80
C ILE A 135 21.68 12.37 16.99
N ALA A 136 22.64 13.29 16.77
CA ALA A 136 23.13 14.19 17.81
C ALA A 136 22.02 15.11 18.34
N HIS A 137 21.17 15.64 17.46
CA HIS A 137 20.03 16.46 17.85
C HIS A 137 19.03 15.68 18.73
N PHE A 138 18.64 14.48 18.30
CA PHE A 138 17.71 13.64 19.06
C PHE A 138 18.28 13.23 20.42
N ASN A 139 19.57 12.86 20.47
CA ASN A 139 20.26 12.52 21.72
C ASN A 139 20.30 13.72 22.69
N ALA A 140 20.53 14.94 22.18
CA ALA A 140 20.51 16.17 22.99
C ALA A 140 19.11 16.47 23.59
N LEU A 141 18.04 16.00 22.94
CA LEU A 141 16.66 16.07 23.43
C LEU A 141 16.28 14.91 24.37
N GLY A 142 17.22 13.99 24.65
CA GLY A 142 16.99 12.84 25.53
C GLY A 142 16.44 11.59 24.85
N TYR A 143 16.28 11.61 23.54
CA TYR A 143 15.95 10.39 22.77
C TYR A 143 17.24 9.58 22.58
N ALA A 144 17.22 8.32 22.97
CA ALA A 144 18.38 7.45 22.90
C ALA A 144 18.04 6.18 22.10
N ARG A 145 19.08 5.55 21.53
CA ARG A 145 18.96 4.24 20.90
C ARG A 145 18.29 3.25 21.86
N ASP A 146 17.24 2.58 21.39
CA ASP A 146 16.72 1.39 22.02
C ASP A 146 17.28 0.15 21.27
N PRO A 147 18.21 -0.61 21.88
CA PRO A 147 18.85 -1.74 21.21
C PRO A 147 17.84 -2.80 20.77
N GLY A 148 17.82 -3.11 19.49
CA GLY A 148 16.97 -4.17 18.92
C GLY A 148 15.56 -3.74 18.53
N ASN A 149 15.23 -2.45 18.65
CA ASN A 149 13.94 -1.93 18.24
C ASN A 149 14.11 -0.78 17.23
N TRP A 150 13.30 -0.76 16.16
CA TRP A 150 13.26 0.27 15.13
C TRP A 150 11.81 0.69 14.90
N GLY A 151 11.56 1.94 14.58
CA GLY A 151 10.21 2.47 14.43
C GLY A 151 9.58 2.86 15.76
N PRO A 152 8.27 2.87 15.92
CA PRO A 152 7.62 3.25 17.16
C PRO A 152 8.18 2.46 18.34
N GLY A 153 8.88 3.12 19.25
CA GLY A 153 9.61 2.49 20.35
C GLY A 153 11.12 2.30 20.13
N SER A 154 11.69 2.78 19.00
CA SER A 154 13.15 2.72 18.72
C SER A 154 13.96 3.89 19.28
N GLY A 155 13.40 4.62 20.20
CA GLY A 155 13.96 5.90 20.66
C GLY A 155 13.56 7.11 19.83
N MET A 156 13.10 6.93 18.57
CA MET A 156 12.47 8.00 17.79
C MET A 156 11.08 8.35 18.34
N PRO A 157 10.75 9.66 18.47
CA PRO A 157 9.38 10.06 18.81
C PRO A 157 8.41 9.63 17.72
N VAL A 158 7.19 9.21 18.12
CA VAL A 158 6.13 8.82 17.17
C VAL A 158 5.27 10.04 16.83
N TYR A 159 4.88 10.84 17.81
CA TYR A 159 4.01 12.00 17.63
C TYR A 159 4.73 13.33 17.86
N GLY A 160 4.08 14.42 17.54
CA GLY A 160 4.62 15.77 17.62
C GLY A 160 5.41 16.16 16.38
N ILE A 161 6.19 17.24 16.49
CA ILE A 161 6.85 17.83 15.30
C ILE A 161 8.15 17.13 14.91
N LEU A 162 8.80 16.43 15.83
CA LEU A 162 10.14 15.88 15.63
C LEU A 162 10.21 14.75 14.58
N PRO A 163 9.21 13.83 14.46
CA PRO A 163 9.21 12.80 13.45
C PRO A 163 8.71 13.29 12.08
N VAL A 164 8.38 14.56 11.93
CA VAL A 164 7.90 15.10 10.66
C VAL A 164 9.05 15.20 9.67
N THR A 165 8.94 14.49 8.54
CA THR A 165 9.80 14.69 7.37
C THR A 165 9.15 15.67 6.39
N VAL A 166 9.85 16.10 5.34
CA VAL A 166 9.27 17.02 4.35
C VAL A 166 8.08 16.36 3.66
N PRO A 167 6.86 16.91 3.73
CA PRO A 167 5.70 16.27 3.12
C PRO A 167 5.85 16.17 1.59
N GLY A 168 5.64 14.97 1.03
CA GLY A 168 5.86 14.73 -0.39
C GLY A 168 4.59 14.60 -1.23
N ALA A 169 3.42 14.37 -0.62
CA ALA A 169 2.17 14.06 -1.33
C ALA A 169 1.81 15.09 -2.41
N VAL A 170 1.81 16.38 -2.09
CA VAL A 170 1.45 17.45 -3.03
C VAL A 170 2.42 17.49 -4.23
N TRP A 171 3.71 17.26 -3.98
CA TRP A 171 4.70 17.20 -5.05
C TRP A 171 4.37 16.04 -6.00
N GLY A 172 4.09 14.87 -5.45
CA GLY A 172 3.77 13.68 -6.21
C GLY A 172 2.46 13.81 -6.99
N TRP A 173 1.41 14.39 -6.40
CA TRP A 173 0.14 14.63 -7.09
C TRP A 173 0.35 15.48 -8.35
N GLN A 174 1.03 16.62 -8.22
CA GLN A 174 1.24 17.49 -9.38
C GLN A 174 2.24 16.90 -10.37
N GLU A 175 3.24 16.15 -9.92
CA GLU A 175 4.21 15.50 -10.81
C GLU A 175 3.51 14.47 -11.72
N LEU A 176 2.67 13.59 -11.13
CA LEU A 176 1.88 12.61 -11.87
C LEU A 176 0.90 13.29 -12.82
N GLN A 177 0.17 14.31 -12.31
CA GLN A 177 -0.79 15.08 -13.07
C GLN A 177 -0.15 15.76 -14.29
N SER A 178 0.98 16.43 -14.08
CA SER A 178 1.66 17.18 -15.13
C SER A 178 2.28 16.29 -16.19
N ARG A 179 2.72 15.08 -15.82
CA ARG A 179 3.41 14.16 -16.72
C ARG A 179 2.45 13.30 -17.53
N PHE A 180 1.37 12.84 -16.92
CA PHE A 180 0.50 11.81 -17.51
C PHE A 180 -0.99 12.17 -17.51
N GLY A 181 -1.43 13.20 -16.78
CA GLY A 181 -2.82 13.63 -16.72
C GLY A 181 -3.30 14.29 -18.02
N LYS A 182 -4.60 14.24 -18.24
CA LYS A 182 -5.30 14.96 -19.33
C LYS A 182 -5.93 16.26 -18.86
N LEU A 183 -6.37 16.31 -17.61
CA LEU A 183 -6.96 17.49 -16.99
C LEU A 183 -5.88 18.38 -16.37
N THR A 184 -6.24 19.60 -16.02
CA THR A 184 -5.39 20.47 -15.22
C THR A 184 -5.37 20.04 -13.77
N PHE A 185 -4.31 20.35 -13.03
CA PHE A 185 -4.24 20.10 -11.58
C PHE A 185 -5.39 20.79 -10.82
N LYS A 186 -5.84 21.95 -11.34
CA LYS A 186 -7.00 22.68 -10.81
C LYS A 186 -8.27 21.84 -10.90
N GLU A 187 -8.55 21.26 -12.07
CA GLU A 187 -9.74 20.43 -12.30
C GLU A 187 -9.72 19.15 -11.46
N ALA A 188 -8.56 18.51 -11.35
CA ALA A 188 -8.41 17.31 -10.54
C ALA A 188 -8.65 17.55 -9.03
N LEU A 189 -8.31 18.73 -8.51
CA LEU A 189 -8.52 19.09 -7.10
C LEU A 189 -9.92 19.63 -6.78
N GLU A 190 -10.74 19.96 -7.79
CA GLU A 190 -12.04 20.59 -7.56
C GLU A 190 -12.98 19.79 -6.66
N PRO A 191 -13.16 18.46 -6.83
CA PRO A 191 -14.05 17.69 -5.97
C PRO A 191 -13.65 17.76 -4.48
N ALA A 192 -12.35 17.73 -4.19
CA ALA A 192 -11.83 17.81 -2.82
C ALA A 192 -12.09 19.19 -2.20
N ALA A 193 -11.87 20.26 -2.97
CA ALA A 193 -12.16 21.63 -2.53
C ALA A 193 -13.65 21.81 -2.23
N GLU A 194 -14.54 21.27 -3.06
CA GLU A 194 -15.99 21.31 -2.81
C GLU A 194 -16.39 20.56 -1.54
N TYR A 195 -15.86 19.35 -1.27
CA TYR A 195 -16.12 18.61 -0.04
C TYR A 195 -15.61 19.36 1.19
N ALA A 196 -14.44 19.98 1.10
CA ALA A 196 -13.88 20.78 2.19
C ALA A 196 -14.73 22.04 2.50
N GLU A 197 -15.26 22.71 1.47
CA GLU A 197 -16.11 23.92 1.58
C GLU A 197 -17.52 23.59 2.04
N ARG A 198 -18.19 22.64 1.38
CA ARG A 198 -19.60 22.32 1.57
C ARG A 198 -19.84 21.31 2.67
N GLY A 199 -18.85 20.46 2.94
CA GLY A 199 -18.91 19.39 3.92
C GLY A 199 -19.48 18.07 3.37
N PHE A 200 -19.35 17.04 4.19
CA PHE A 200 -19.83 15.70 3.91
C PHE A 200 -20.35 15.03 5.19
N PRO A 201 -21.29 14.08 5.11
CA PRO A 201 -21.72 13.31 6.27
C PRO A 201 -20.65 12.26 6.64
N ILE A 202 -20.31 12.22 7.92
CA ILE A 202 -19.35 11.23 8.44
C ILE A 202 -20.03 9.85 8.54
N SER A 203 -19.38 8.81 8.03
CA SER A 203 -19.85 7.43 8.16
C SER A 203 -19.55 6.85 9.56
N GLU A 204 -20.15 5.71 9.88
CA GLU A 204 -19.93 5.03 11.17
C GLU A 204 -18.47 4.57 11.31
N ARG A 205 -17.90 4.02 10.24
CA ARG A 205 -16.49 3.58 10.23
C ARG A 205 -15.55 4.77 10.42
N ILE A 206 -15.72 5.83 9.65
CA ILE A 206 -14.90 7.04 9.76
C ILE A 206 -15.03 7.67 11.15
N ALA A 207 -16.21 7.70 11.74
CA ALA A 207 -16.41 8.22 13.10
C ALA A 207 -15.67 7.39 14.15
N SER A 208 -15.59 6.07 14.00
CA SER A 208 -14.89 5.19 14.94
C SER A 208 -13.37 5.43 14.95
N ASP A 209 -12.81 5.79 13.80
CA ASP A 209 -11.38 6.01 13.60
C ASP A 209 -10.97 7.48 13.87
N TRP A 210 -11.91 8.39 14.16
CA TRP A 210 -11.66 9.83 14.28
C TRP A 210 -11.20 10.24 15.68
N LEU A 211 -9.98 9.83 16.06
CA LEU A 211 -9.39 10.16 17.36
C LEU A 211 -8.01 10.78 17.19
N LEU A 212 -7.85 12.03 17.63
CA LEU A 212 -6.57 12.73 17.62
C LEU A 212 -5.60 12.12 18.64
N PRO A 213 -4.30 11.94 18.29
CA PRO A 213 -3.30 11.48 19.23
C PRO A 213 -2.93 12.57 20.26
N ASN A 214 -2.47 12.16 21.43
CA ASN A 214 -1.89 13.04 22.43
C ASN A 214 -0.45 13.39 22.03
N ALA A 215 -0.30 14.34 21.11
CA ALA A 215 0.94 14.64 20.39
C ALA A 215 1.88 15.61 21.10
N LEU A 216 1.37 16.47 21.99
CA LEU A 216 2.15 17.53 22.62
C LEU A 216 2.21 17.36 24.15
N PRO A 217 3.38 17.62 24.78
CA PRO A 217 3.51 17.55 26.24
C PRO A 217 2.70 18.66 26.93
N LEU A 218 1.98 18.29 27.98
CA LEU A 218 1.35 19.23 28.92
C LEU A 218 2.31 19.50 30.08
N GLN A 219 2.41 20.76 30.49
CA GLN A 219 3.18 21.10 31.69
C GLN A 219 2.67 20.32 32.90
N GLY A 220 3.51 19.46 33.43
CA GLY A 220 3.32 18.82 34.73
C GLY A 220 2.87 17.37 34.76
N CYS A 221 2.38 16.74 33.65
CA CYS A 221 1.94 15.34 33.78
C CYS A 221 1.94 14.46 32.52
N CYS A 222 1.47 14.93 31.36
CA CYS A 222 0.99 14.04 30.30
C CYS A 222 1.06 14.73 28.93
N ASN A 223 0.71 14.00 27.87
CA ASN A 223 0.55 14.58 26.53
C ASN A 223 -0.92 14.91 26.28
N SER A 224 -1.17 15.88 25.39
CA SER A 224 -2.50 16.28 24.91
C SER A 224 -2.49 16.39 23.39
N PRO A 225 -3.68 16.38 22.75
CA PRO A 225 -3.78 16.75 21.34
C PRO A 225 -3.31 18.19 21.10
N ASP A 226 -2.77 18.46 19.91
CA ASP A 226 -2.44 19.81 19.47
C ASP A 226 -3.72 20.68 19.44
N PRO A 227 -3.74 21.87 20.08
CA PRO A 227 -4.92 22.75 20.09
C PRO A 227 -5.40 23.13 18.67
N ASP A 228 -4.50 23.33 17.71
CA ASP A 228 -4.88 23.57 16.32
C ASP A 228 -5.55 22.34 15.70
N SER A 229 -5.09 21.13 16.04
CA SER A 229 -5.74 19.89 15.59
C SER A 229 -7.13 19.73 16.18
N VAL A 230 -7.33 19.99 17.49
CA VAL A 230 -8.66 19.98 18.11
C VAL A 230 -9.59 20.98 17.43
N ARG A 231 -9.11 22.21 17.18
CA ARG A 231 -9.90 23.27 16.55
C ARG A 231 -10.34 22.91 15.12
N VAL A 232 -9.49 22.27 14.36
CA VAL A 232 -9.76 21.94 12.95
C VAL A 232 -10.55 20.65 12.79
N TRP A 233 -10.22 19.62 13.56
CA TRP A 233 -10.72 18.27 13.33
C TRP A 233 -11.84 17.82 14.27
N TYR A 234 -12.10 18.56 15.36
CA TYR A 234 -13.19 18.26 16.27
C TYR A 234 -14.35 19.22 16.08
N LEU A 235 -15.56 18.76 16.32
CA LEU A 235 -16.77 19.57 16.36
C LEU A 235 -17.09 19.91 17.83
N ASP A 236 -17.10 21.19 18.17
CA ASP A 236 -17.30 21.67 19.55
C ASP A 236 -16.33 20.98 20.54
N GLY A 237 -15.07 20.82 20.14
CA GLY A 237 -14.01 20.21 20.96
C GLY A 237 -14.13 18.71 21.20
N LYS A 238 -14.94 18.01 20.41
CA LYS A 238 -15.16 16.55 20.48
C LYS A 238 -15.00 15.89 19.12
N PRO A 239 -14.58 14.62 19.07
CA PRO A 239 -14.60 13.86 17.84
C PRO A 239 -15.98 13.90 17.19
N PRO A 240 -16.07 14.08 15.86
CA PRO A 240 -17.35 14.07 15.18
C PRO A 240 -17.98 12.66 15.22
N ARG A 241 -19.30 12.63 15.19
CA ARG A 241 -20.09 11.38 15.23
C ARG A 241 -20.67 11.07 13.86
N ALA A 242 -20.99 9.81 13.64
CA ALA A 242 -21.69 9.35 12.43
C ALA A 242 -22.95 10.21 12.15
N GLY A 243 -23.14 10.57 10.89
CA GLY A 243 -24.23 11.43 10.42
C GLY A 243 -24.02 12.94 10.61
N GLN A 244 -23.01 13.38 11.35
CA GLN A 244 -22.68 14.81 11.43
C GLN A 244 -22.02 15.28 10.14
N ILE A 245 -22.32 16.52 9.75
CA ILE A 245 -21.67 17.16 8.60
C ILE A 245 -20.35 17.77 9.06
N PHE A 246 -19.25 17.29 8.48
CA PHE A 246 -17.92 17.85 8.71
C PHE A 246 -17.51 18.77 7.56
N ARG A 247 -16.88 19.88 7.88
CA ARG A 247 -16.29 20.86 6.95
C ARG A 247 -14.91 21.24 7.41
N ASN A 248 -14.02 21.54 6.46
CA ASN A 248 -12.71 22.08 6.78
C ASN A 248 -12.38 23.27 5.87
N PRO A 249 -12.84 24.47 6.20
CA PRO A 249 -12.60 25.67 5.37
C PRO A 249 -11.11 26.03 5.25
N GLU A 250 -10.28 25.65 6.22
CA GLU A 250 -8.83 25.88 6.15
C GLU A 250 -8.18 24.96 5.11
N LEU A 251 -8.58 23.67 5.04
CA LEU A 251 -8.14 22.77 3.99
C LEU A 251 -8.68 23.19 2.62
N ALA A 252 -9.93 23.69 2.57
CA ALA A 252 -10.46 24.27 1.33
C ALA A 252 -9.58 25.41 0.81
N ARG A 253 -9.16 26.33 1.70
CA ARG A 253 -8.19 27.38 1.36
C ARG A 253 -6.89 26.80 0.80
N THR A 254 -6.34 25.77 1.43
CA THR A 254 -5.14 25.09 0.96
C THR A 254 -5.32 24.54 -0.45
N LEU A 255 -6.41 23.82 -0.71
CA LEU A 255 -6.72 23.26 -2.03
C LEU A 255 -6.92 24.35 -3.08
N ARG A 256 -7.59 25.48 -2.74
CA ARG A 256 -7.74 26.64 -3.64
C ARG A 256 -6.40 27.30 -3.99
N LEU A 257 -5.48 27.37 -3.02
CA LEU A 257 -4.11 27.84 -3.28
C LEU A 257 -3.35 26.90 -4.21
N LEU A 258 -3.45 25.58 -4.01
CA LEU A 258 -2.84 24.59 -4.89
C LEU A 258 -3.44 24.63 -6.30
N GLN A 259 -4.73 24.88 -6.44
CA GLN A 259 -5.39 25.09 -7.74
C GLN A 259 -4.91 26.32 -8.48
N ARG A 260 -4.57 27.40 -7.74
CA ARG A 260 -4.12 28.66 -8.30
C ARG A 260 -2.64 28.68 -8.66
N ASP A 261 -1.79 28.21 -7.74
CA ASP A 261 -0.34 28.40 -7.78
C ASP A 261 0.44 27.07 -7.87
N GLY A 262 -0.27 25.93 -7.89
CA GLY A 262 0.35 24.61 -7.91
C GLY A 262 1.15 24.30 -6.65
N ARG A 263 2.08 23.35 -6.77
CA ARG A 263 2.96 22.91 -5.67
C ARG A 263 3.88 24.02 -5.11
N ASP A 264 4.10 25.10 -5.87
CA ASP A 264 4.91 26.22 -5.38
C ASP A 264 4.23 26.93 -4.20
N ALA A 265 2.88 26.97 -4.13
CA ALA A 265 2.16 27.44 -2.95
C ALA A 265 2.55 26.66 -1.69
N PHE A 266 2.73 25.33 -1.82
CA PHE A 266 3.04 24.45 -0.71
C PHE A 266 4.51 24.51 -0.30
N TYR A 267 5.45 24.46 -1.26
CA TYR A 267 6.87 24.28 -0.97
C TYR A 267 7.65 25.62 -0.90
N ARG A 268 7.13 26.71 -1.46
CA ARG A 268 7.82 28.02 -1.53
C ARG A 268 6.94 29.18 -1.06
N GLY A 269 5.63 29.03 -1.13
CA GLY A 269 4.65 30.07 -0.86
C GLY A 269 4.26 30.24 0.60
N GLU A 270 3.02 30.69 0.78
CA GLU A 270 2.46 31.00 2.11
C GLU A 270 2.25 29.73 2.95
N ILE A 271 1.93 28.58 2.34
CA ILE A 271 1.80 27.29 3.05
C ILE A 271 3.14 26.88 3.65
N ALA A 272 4.24 26.96 2.89
CA ALA A 272 5.60 26.70 3.41
C ALA A 272 5.91 27.58 4.62
N THR A 273 5.54 28.84 4.56
CA THR A 273 5.77 29.79 5.67
C THR A 273 5.02 29.36 6.93
N ALA A 274 3.77 28.89 6.79
CA ALA A 274 2.98 28.41 7.92
C ALA A 274 3.52 27.09 8.49
N ILE A 275 3.92 26.12 7.64
CA ILE A 275 4.58 24.87 8.07
C ILE A 275 5.81 25.18 8.92
N LEU A 276 6.70 26.08 8.42
CA LEU A 276 7.93 26.45 9.13
C LEU A 276 7.67 27.19 10.43
N ALA A 277 6.65 28.06 10.47
CA ALA A 277 6.26 28.76 11.70
C ALA A 277 5.76 27.76 12.77
N LYS A 278 4.88 26.81 12.39
CA LYS A 278 4.39 25.76 13.29
C LYS A 278 5.52 24.84 13.72
N SER A 279 6.37 24.38 12.79
CA SER A 279 7.53 23.55 13.09
C SER A 279 8.44 24.21 14.12
N ARG A 280 8.83 25.45 13.89
CA ARG A 280 9.71 26.20 14.79
C ARG A 280 9.08 26.40 16.16
N SER A 281 7.79 26.69 16.24
CA SER A 281 7.09 26.90 17.52
C SER A 281 7.09 25.66 18.43
N LEU A 282 7.25 24.47 17.84
CA LEU A 282 7.28 23.18 18.53
C LEU A 282 8.68 22.56 18.61
N GLY A 283 9.73 23.31 18.26
CA GLY A 283 11.11 22.81 18.29
C GLY A 283 11.51 21.90 17.12
N GLY A 284 10.76 21.93 16.02
CA GLY A 284 11.09 21.20 14.81
C GLY A 284 12.29 21.79 14.05
N THR A 285 12.94 20.95 13.24
CA THR A 285 14.23 21.24 12.59
C THR A 285 14.11 21.59 11.11
N MET A 286 12.91 21.62 10.54
CA MET A 286 12.67 21.88 9.12
C MET A 286 13.05 23.32 8.74
N THR A 287 13.76 23.49 7.64
CA THR A 287 14.17 24.77 7.09
C THR A 287 13.38 25.12 5.83
N ARG A 288 13.53 26.37 5.35
CA ARG A 288 12.94 26.81 4.08
C ARG A 288 13.55 26.09 2.89
N GLU A 289 14.83 25.82 3.00
CA GLU A 289 15.61 25.12 1.97
C GLU A 289 15.16 23.65 1.85
N ASP A 290 14.84 23.00 2.96
CA ASP A 290 14.29 21.62 2.96
C ASP A 290 12.99 21.55 2.16
N LEU A 291 12.05 22.49 2.40
CA LEU A 291 10.80 22.55 1.66
C LEU A 291 11.02 22.94 0.19
N ALA A 292 11.73 24.05 -0.07
CA ALA A 292 11.90 24.57 -1.43
C ALA A 292 12.74 23.65 -2.33
N GLY A 293 13.66 22.90 -1.72
CA GLY A 293 14.53 21.94 -2.39
C GLY A 293 13.90 20.57 -2.61
N TYR A 294 12.81 20.23 -1.92
CA TYR A 294 12.21 18.90 -1.99
C TYR A 294 11.85 18.48 -3.42
N ARG A 295 12.21 17.24 -3.73
CA ARG A 295 11.84 16.53 -4.97
C ARG A 295 11.58 15.06 -4.64
N GLY A 296 10.50 14.52 -5.20
CA GLY A 296 10.34 13.07 -5.33
C GLY A 296 11.25 12.53 -6.45
N GLU A 297 11.21 11.24 -6.65
CA GLU A 297 12.07 10.56 -7.63
C GLU A 297 11.29 9.52 -8.43
N TRP A 298 11.71 9.34 -9.68
CA TRP A 298 11.23 8.28 -10.54
C TRP A 298 12.17 7.09 -10.43
N LEU A 299 11.61 5.91 -10.14
CA LEU A 299 12.37 4.68 -9.90
C LEU A 299 11.97 3.59 -10.90
N GLU A 300 12.81 2.60 -11.06
CA GLU A 300 12.42 1.34 -11.70
C GLU A 300 11.77 0.42 -10.65
N PRO A 301 10.68 -0.30 -10.98
CA PRO A 301 10.05 -1.20 -10.03
C PRO A 301 10.95 -2.39 -9.68
N ALA A 302 10.81 -2.91 -8.47
CA ALA A 302 11.33 -4.22 -8.14
C ALA A 302 10.54 -5.27 -8.92
N ALA A 303 11.22 -6.26 -9.53
CA ALA A 303 10.59 -7.26 -10.37
C ALA A 303 10.93 -8.68 -9.90
N SER A 304 9.92 -9.54 -9.90
CA SER A 304 10.06 -10.99 -9.67
C SER A 304 9.07 -11.74 -10.56
N HIS A 305 9.11 -13.06 -10.52
CA HIS A 305 8.25 -13.92 -11.31
C HIS A 305 7.51 -14.91 -10.42
N HIS A 306 6.20 -15.13 -10.64
CA HIS A 306 5.39 -16.09 -9.91
C HIS A 306 4.27 -16.64 -10.79
N ARG A 307 4.16 -17.96 -10.92
CA ARG A 307 3.10 -18.66 -11.67
C ARG A 307 2.87 -18.17 -13.11
N GLY A 308 3.93 -17.77 -13.81
CA GLY A 308 3.84 -17.28 -15.19
C GLY A 308 3.41 -15.79 -15.29
N PHE A 309 3.43 -15.08 -14.18
CA PHE A 309 3.20 -13.64 -14.12
C PHE A 309 4.46 -12.91 -13.66
N ASP A 310 4.65 -11.71 -14.16
CA ASP A 310 5.65 -10.78 -13.69
C ASP A 310 5.03 -9.93 -12.56
N ILE A 311 5.63 -9.98 -11.37
CA ILE A 311 5.19 -9.25 -10.19
C ILE A 311 6.10 -8.04 -10.01
N PHE A 312 5.51 -6.86 -9.99
CA PHE A 312 6.21 -5.60 -9.78
C PHE A 312 5.75 -4.97 -8.46
N GLU A 313 6.72 -4.58 -7.65
CA GLU A 313 6.49 -3.92 -6.36
C GLU A 313 7.35 -2.66 -6.25
N LEU A 314 7.03 -1.79 -5.28
CA LEU A 314 7.87 -0.64 -4.98
C LEU A 314 9.25 -1.10 -4.48
N PRO A 315 10.34 -0.51 -5.01
CA PRO A 315 11.70 -0.79 -4.55
C PRO A 315 11.99 -0.11 -3.19
N PRO A 316 13.16 -0.34 -2.56
CA PRO A 316 13.60 0.42 -1.39
C PRO A 316 13.50 1.95 -1.58
N PRO A 317 13.17 2.72 -0.54
CA PRO A 317 13.05 2.32 0.86
C PRO A 317 11.67 1.72 1.25
N SER A 318 10.80 1.39 0.28
CA SER A 318 9.54 0.68 0.56
C SER A 318 9.80 -0.75 1.04
N GLN A 319 8.86 -1.26 1.87
CA GLN A 319 8.86 -2.66 2.28
C GLN A 319 8.29 -3.63 1.22
N ALA A 320 7.68 -3.12 0.15
CA ALA A 320 6.83 -3.90 -0.77
C ALA A 320 7.57 -5.10 -1.38
N TRP A 321 8.85 -4.97 -1.71
CA TRP A 321 9.67 -6.03 -2.29
C TRP A 321 9.75 -7.30 -1.41
N ALA A 322 9.49 -7.21 -0.10
CA ALA A 322 9.45 -8.38 0.78
C ALA A 322 8.32 -9.34 0.40
N ALA A 323 7.22 -8.86 -0.21
CA ALA A 323 6.18 -9.73 -0.75
C ALA A 323 6.72 -10.62 -1.89
N GLN A 324 7.54 -10.06 -2.77
CA GLN A 324 8.19 -10.80 -3.85
C GLN A 324 9.16 -11.87 -3.31
N GLU A 325 9.91 -11.54 -2.28
CA GLU A 325 10.81 -12.50 -1.63
C GLU A 325 10.04 -13.64 -0.96
N MET A 326 8.91 -13.34 -0.29
CA MET A 326 8.01 -14.37 0.24
C MET A 326 7.54 -15.34 -0.84
N LEU A 327 7.06 -14.83 -1.98
CA LEU A 327 6.62 -15.65 -3.11
C LEU A 327 7.77 -16.48 -3.68
N SER A 328 8.97 -15.89 -3.84
CA SER A 328 10.15 -16.58 -4.34
C SER A 328 10.61 -17.73 -3.43
N ILE A 329 10.55 -17.53 -2.09
CA ILE A 329 10.84 -18.60 -1.12
C ILE A 329 9.84 -19.74 -1.26
N LEU A 330 8.54 -19.44 -1.37
CA LEU A 330 7.50 -20.45 -1.55
C LEU A 330 7.70 -21.24 -2.84
N ASP A 331 7.97 -20.57 -3.95
CA ASP A 331 8.25 -21.23 -5.24
C ASP A 331 9.49 -22.13 -5.19
N ALA A 332 10.55 -21.67 -4.54
CA ALA A 332 11.78 -22.45 -4.38
C ALA A 332 11.59 -23.68 -3.46
N CYS A 333 10.62 -23.66 -2.58
CA CYS A 333 10.41 -24.66 -1.54
C CYS A 333 9.32 -25.68 -1.84
N VAL A 334 8.36 -25.34 -2.71
CA VAL A 334 7.15 -26.14 -2.89
C VAL A 334 7.43 -27.60 -3.21
N GLY A 335 8.35 -27.87 -4.13
CA GLY A 335 8.72 -29.24 -4.50
C GLY A 335 9.39 -30.04 -3.37
N ARG A 336 10.00 -29.36 -2.39
CA ARG A 336 10.59 -30.00 -1.20
C ARG A 336 9.55 -30.26 -0.12
N TRP A 337 8.59 -29.35 0.06
CA TRP A 337 7.61 -29.39 1.14
C TRP A 337 6.39 -30.23 0.78
N VAL A 338 6.01 -30.21 -0.51
CA VAL A 338 4.83 -30.86 -1.06
C VAL A 338 5.22 -31.56 -2.36
N PRO A 339 5.95 -32.69 -2.29
CA PRO A 339 6.46 -33.38 -3.48
C PRO A 339 5.35 -33.76 -4.46
N GLY A 340 5.49 -33.36 -5.72
CA GLY A 340 4.53 -33.69 -6.78
C GLY A 340 3.26 -32.83 -6.80
N GLU A 341 3.14 -31.85 -5.89
CA GLU A 341 1.96 -30.99 -5.75
C GLU A 341 2.34 -29.50 -5.74
N SER A 342 1.35 -28.62 -5.82
CA SER A 342 1.52 -27.18 -5.64
C SER A 342 1.18 -26.78 -4.19
N LEU A 343 1.62 -25.61 -3.74
CA LEU A 343 1.19 -25.07 -2.44
C LEU A 343 -0.35 -24.96 -2.36
N ALA A 344 -0.99 -24.62 -3.48
CA ALA A 344 -2.44 -24.53 -3.60
C ALA A 344 -3.17 -25.86 -3.32
N SER A 345 -2.50 -27.01 -3.58
CA SER A 345 -3.11 -28.34 -3.33
C SER A 345 -3.35 -28.61 -1.84
N LEU A 346 -2.60 -27.95 -0.95
CA LEU A 346 -2.85 -28.02 0.49
C LEU A 346 -4.17 -27.31 0.86
N GLY A 347 -4.52 -26.26 0.13
CA GLY A 347 -5.67 -25.43 0.38
C GLY A 347 -5.62 -24.67 1.72
N PRO A 348 -6.40 -23.61 1.87
CA PRO A 348 -6.36 -22.75 3.06
C PRO A 348 -7.04 -23.36 4.30
N ALA A 349 -7.68 -24.53 4.18
CA ALA A 349 -8.11 -25.30 5.34
C ALA A 349 -6.95 -26.06 6.02
N SER A 350 -5.75 -26.07 5.42
CA SER A 350 -4.58 -26.77 5.94
C SER A 350 -3.70 -25.82 6.77
N ALA A 351 -3.46 -26.16 8.03
CA ALA A 351 -2.50 -25.45 8.86
C ALA A 351 -1.09 -25.42 8.24
N LYS A 352 -0.71 -26.49 7.52
CA LYS A 352 0.58 -26.55 6.81
C LYS A 352 0.70 -25.47 5.74
N TYR A 353 -0.38 -25.14 5.01
CA TYR A 353 -0.39 -24.04 4.03
C TYR A 353 0.03 -22.72 4.69
N TRP A 354 -0.63 -22.37 5.79
CA TRP A 354 -0.37 -21.13 6.52
C TRP A 354 1.00 -21.15 7.20
N HIS A 355 1.39 -22.28 7.79
CA HIS A 355 2.71 -22.43 8.40
C HIS A 355 3.83 -22.10 7.42
N LEU A 356 3.81 -22.67 6.21
CA LEU A 356 4.83 -22.43 5.19
C LEU A 356 4.88 -20.97 4.74
N LEU A 357 3.72 -20.34 4.58
CA LEU A 357 3.62 -18.92 4.24
C LEU A 357 4.15 -18.01 5.37
N ILE A 358 3.85 -18.36 6.64
CA ILE A 358 4.34 -17.63 7.80
C ILE A 358 5.87 -17.76 7.93
N GLU A 359 6.42 -18.96 7.71
CA GLU A 359 7.88 -19.17 7.74
C GLU A 359 8.58 -18.40 6.61
N ALA A 360 8.00 -18.36 5.41
CA ALA A 360 8.50 -17.52 4.32
C ALA A 360 8.48 -16.02 4.71
N LYS A 361 7.40 -15.56 5.35
CA LYS A 361 7.31 -14.18 5.89
C LYS A 361 8.41 -13.89 6.90
N LYS A 362 8.66 -14.77 7.85
CA LYS A 362 9.69 -14.57 8.87
C LYS A 362 11.08 -14.36 8.26
N LEU A 363 11.41 -15.12 7.23
CA LEU A 363 12.69 -15.04 6.52
C LEU A 363 12.80 -13.75 5.71
N ALA A 364 11.80 -13.42 4.89
CA ALA A 364 11.76 -12.22 4.08
C ALA A 364 11.82 -10.94 4.95
N TYR A 365 11.12 -10.92 6.10
CA TYR A 365 11.17 -9.77 7.00
C TYR A 365 12.47 -9.68 7.80
N THR A 366 13.20 -10.78 7.97
CA THR A 366 14.57 -10.73 8.49
C THR A 366 15.48 -9.98 7.53
N ASP A 367 15.39 -10.27 6.24
CA ASP A 367 16.15 -9.57 5.21
C ASP A 367 15.66 -8.13 5.04
N LEU A 368 14.36 -7.90 5.04
CA LEU A 368 13.76 -6.57 5.00
C LEU A 368 14.34 -5.64 6.09
N PHE A 369 14.34 -6.08 7.34
CA PHE A 369 14.83 -5.24 8.45
C PHE A 369 16.35 -5.15 8.52
N THR A 370 17.05 -6.07 7.86
CA THR A 370 18.52 -6.05 7.78
C THR A 370 19.01 -5.10 6.70
N TYR A 371 18.32 -5.02 5.56
CA TYR A 371 18.88 -4.37 4.37
C TYR A 371 18.09 -3.15 3.88
N ASN A 372 16.78 -3.03 4.22
CA ASN A 372 15.96 -1.97 3.62
C ASN A 372 16.30 -0.58 4.17
N ALA A 373 16.68 0.29 3.27
CA ALA A 373 17.04 1.69 3.55
C ALA A 373 16.92 2.54 2.29
N ASP A 374 17.16 3.84 2.43
CA ASP A 374 17.28 4.76 1.31
C ASP A 374 18.52 4.39 0.44
N PRO A 375 18.32 4.02 -0.84
CA PRO A 375 19.43 3.61 -1.72
C PRO A 375 20.47 4.69 -2.00
N ASP A 376 20.12 5.97 -1.84
CA ASP A 376 21.07 7.09 -2.00
C ASP A 376 22.11 7.12 -0.86
N PHE A 377 21.83 6.48 0.28
CA PHE A 377 22.68 6.45 1.44
C PHE A 377 23.32 5.08 1.70
N VAL A 378 22.64 4.00 1.33
CA VAL A 378 23.07 2.62 1.62
C VAL A 378 22.77 1.71 0.43
N ALA A 379 23.77 0.99 -0.05
CA ALA A 379 23.58 0.00 -1.11
C ALA A 379 22.69 -1.16 -0.63
N VAL A 380 21.45 -1.24 -1.11
CA VAL A 380 20.53 -2.35 -0.85
C VAL A 380 20.76 -3.43 -1.90
N PRO A 381 21.11 -4.68 -1.54
CA PRO A 381 21.44 -5.73 -2.50
C PRO A 381 20.17 -6.41 -3.09
N LEU A 382 19.22 -5.62 -3.58
CA LEU A 382 17.87 -6.07 -3.97
C LEU A 382 17.90 -7.21 -4.99
N ALA A 383 18.73 -7.10 -6.02
CA ALA A 383 18.87 -8.15 -7.06
C ALA A 383 19.34 -9.50 -6.49
N LYS A 384 20.18 -9.48 -5.42
CA LYS A 384 20.58 -10.69 -4.71
C LYS A 384 19.42 -11.24 -3.89
N LEU A 385 18.72 -10.39 -3.12
CA LEU A 385 17.61 -10.79 -2.26
C LEU A 385 16.45 -11.42 -3.05
N LEU A 386 16.15 -10.88 -4.22
CA LEU A 386 15.12 -11.43 -5.11
C LEU A 386 15.60 -12.56 -6.03
N SER A 387 16.85 -13.04 -5.88
CA SER A 387 17.37 -14.12 -6.72
C SER A 387 16.86 -15.49 -6.28
N GLU A 388 16.66 -16.38 -7.26
CA GLU A 388 16.28 -17.77 -7.00
C GLU A 388 17.30 -18.51 -6.10
N ALA A 389 18.61 -18.20 -6.25
CA ALA A 389 19.65 -18.78 -5.41
C ALA A 389 19.48 -18.39 -3.95
N HIS A 390 19.12 -17.14 -3.68
CA HIS A 390 18.83 -16.66 -2.32
C HIS A 390 17.58 -17.33 -1.77
N ALA A 391 16.49 -17.36 -2.53
CA ALA A 391 15.25 -18.03 -2.15
C ALA A 391 15.46 -19.50 -1.78
N ARG A 392 16.25 -20.25 -2.58
CA ARG A 392 16.64 -21.63 -2.25
C ARG A 392 17.45 -21.75 -0.96
N SER A 393 18.34 -20.79 -0.69
CA SER A 393 19.13 -20.77 0.56
C SER A 393 18.25 -20.53 1.80
N LEU A 394 17.23 -19.68 1.67
CA LEU A 394 16.24 -19.42 2.73
C LEU A 394 15.30 -20.62 2.91
N CYS A 395 14.86 -21.24 1.81
CA CYS A 395 14.08 -22.48 1.84
C CYS A 395 14.75 -23.58 2.68
N ALA A 396 16.07 -23.70 2.59
CA ALA A 396 16.80 -24.72 3.37
C ALA A 396 16.68 -24.55 4.89
N LYS A 397 16.30 -23.37 5.36
CA LYS A 397 16.15 -23.03 6.79
C LYS A 397 14.74 -23.34 7.34
N VAL A 398 13.77 -23.60 6.48
CA VAL A 398 12.38 -23.85 6.92
C VAL A 398 12.22 -25.30 7.35
N ASP A 399 11.72 -25.51 8.58
CA ASP A 399 11.16 -26.78 9.02
C ASP A 399 9.66 -26.80 8.65
N PRO A 400 9.18 -27.75 7.83
CA PRO A 400 7.79 -27.78 7.39
C PRO A 400 6.79 -28.23 8.47
N LEU A 401 7.25 -28.55 9.67
CA LEU A 401 6.44 -29.07 10.76
C LEU A 401 6.53 -28.24 12.05
N HIS A 402 7.58 -27.43 12.22
CA HIS A 402 7.82 -26.68 13.45
C HIS A 402 8.16 -25.22 13.17
N ALA A 403 7.50 -24.33 13.90
CA ALA A 403 7.71 -22.91 13.80
C ALA A 403 9.11 -22.49 14.28
N ALA A 404 9.81 -21.73 13.42
CA ALA A 404 11.10 -21.15 13.79
C ALA A 404 10.93 -19.93 14.72
N ALA A 405 11.97 -19.68 15.54
CA ALA A 405 12.12 -18.41 16.23
C ALA A 405 12.42 -17.31 15.19
N THR A 406 11.96 -16.09 15.45
CA THR A 406 12.32 -14.95 14.63
C THR A 406 13.68 -14.39 15.00
N ALA A 407 14.45 -13.95 14.03
CA ALA A 407 15.58 -13.08 14.27
C ALA A 407 15.09 -11.72 14.84
N ALA A 408 16.02 -10.95 15.44
CA ALA A 408 15.72 -9.60 15.89
C ALA A 408 15.13 -8.77 14.73
N GLY A 409 14.10 -8.01 15.02
CA GLY A 409 13.42 -7.13 14.09
C GLY A 409 13.09 -5.80 14.78
N ARG A 410 12.46 -4.89 14.06
CA ARG A 410 11.84 -3.70 14.66
C ARG A 410 10.45 -4.02 15.19
N ALA A 411 9.95 -3.23 16.13
CA ALA A 411 8.54 -3.24 16.49
C ALA A 411 7.70 -2.80 15.27
N GLU A 412 6.77 -3.66 14.89
CA GLU A 412 5.87 -3.44 13.77
C GLU A 412 4.65 -2.64 14.24
N GLY A 413 4.34 -1.54 13.54
CA GLY A 413 3.20 -0.68 13.85
C GLY A 413 1.97 -1.02 13.02
N ALA A 414 0.80 -0.64 13.55
CA ALA A 414 -0.47 -0.67 12.82
C ALA A 414 -0.68 0.59 11.99
N GLY A 415 0.29 1.07 11.26
CA GLY A 415 0.21 2.34 10.55
C GLY A 415 -1.05 2.48 9.69
N ASP A 416 -1.52 3.71 9.57
CA ASP A 416 -2.71 4.09 8.83
C ASP A 416 -2.37 4.70 7.48
N THR A 417 -3.17 4.35 6.48
CA THR A 417 -2.84 4.61 5.07
C THR A 417 -4.11 4.54 4.26
N VAL A 418 -4.18 5.26 3.16
CA VAL A 418 -5.15 4.98 2.10
C VAL A 418 -4.47 4.38 0.89
N VAL A 419 -5.17 3.47 0.24
CA VAL A 419 -4.79 2.94 -1.05
C VAL A 419 -5.92 3.13 -2.04
N LEU A 420 -5.56 3.29 -3.30
CA LEU A 420 -6.52 3.35 -4.38
C LEU A 420 -5.93 2.72 -5.65
N SER A 421 -6.83 2.24 -6.50
CA SER A 421 -6.48 1.88 -7.88
C SER A 421 -7.45 2.53 -8.85
N THR A 422 -6.95 2.93 -10.01
CA THR A 422 -7.75 3.51 -11.08
C THR A 422 -7.37 2.91 -12.43
N ALA A 423 -8.33 2.87 -13.34
CA ALA A 423 -8.13 2.45 -14.72
C ALA A 423 -9.03 3.25 -15.66
N ASP A 424 -8.61 3.48 -16.90
CA ASP A 424 -9.34 4.25 -17.89
C ASP A 424 -9.58 3.47 -19.20
N ALA A 425 -10.37 4.06 -20.11
CA ALA A 425 -10.72 3.45 -21.40
C ALA A 425 -9.51 3.29 -22.34
N ASP A 426 -8.44 4.04 -22.16
CA ASP A 426 -7.21 3.94 -22.95
C ASP A 426 -6.32 2.77 -22.49
N GLY A 427 -6.64 2.16 -21.34
CA GLY A 427 -5.89 1.05 -20.73
C GLY A 427 -4.81 1.47 -19.75
N ASN A 428 -4.74 2.75 -19.37
CA ASN A 428 -3.86 3.17 -18.29
C ASN A 428 -4.39 2.65 -16.96
N MET A 429 -3.49 2.23 -16.08
CA MET A 429 -3.81 1.74 -14.74
C MET A 429 -2.85 2.34 -13.70
N VAL A 430 -3.38 2.62 -12.51
CA VAL A 430 -2.61 3.19 -11.41
C VAL A 430 -2.83 2.37 -10.15
N ALA A 431 -1.73 1.99 -9.49
CA ALA A 431 -1.68 1.53 -8.11
C ALA A 431 -1.07 2.63 -7.25
N TRP A 432 -1.79 3.09 -6.22
CA TRP A 432 -1.44 4.30 -5.48
C TRP A 432 -1.56 4.08 -3.97
N VAL A 433 -0.61 4.60 -3.22
CA VAL A 433 -0.61 4.56 -1.76
C VAL A 433 -0.19 5.91 -1.19
N ASN A 434 -1.04 6.52 -0.35
CA ASN A 434 -0.85 7.83 0.27
C ASN A 434 -1.12 7.75 1.78
N SER A 435 -0.28 8.36 2.61
CA SER A 435 -0.33 8.11 4.05
C SER A 435 0.19 9.26 4.89
N ASN A 436 -0.39 9.39 6.08
CA ASN A 436 0.21 10.15 7.18
C ASN A 436 1.08 9.28 8.10
N TYR A 437 1.16 7.98 7.91
CA TYR A 437 1.77 6.90 8.67
C TYR A 437 0.94 6.47 9.88
N GLN A 438 0.94 7.19 11.00
CA GLN A 438 0.07 6.88 12.14
C GLN A 438 -1.27 7.65 12.03
N HIS A 439 -2.25 7.26 12.85
CA HIS A 439 -3.55 7.94 12.94
C HIS A 439 -3.36 9.44 13.16
N PHE A 440 -3.88 10.25 12.24
CA PHE A 440 -3.64 11.69 12.21
C PHE A 440 -2.14 12.07 12.21
N GLY A 441 -1.27 11.20 11.67
CA GLY A 441 0.16 11.44 11.53
C GLY A 441 0.83 11.90 12.82
N SER A 442 1.58 12.98 12.72
CA SER A 442 2.23 13.62 13.88
C SER A 442 1.25 14.18 14.92
N GLY A 443 -0.03 14.26 14.62
CA GLY A 443 -1.04 14.97 15.41
C GLY A 443 -0.92 16.49 15.34
N VAL A 444 -0.03 17.05 14.52
CA VAL A 444 0.25 18.49 14.40
C VAL A 444 -0.41 19.06 13.15
N THR A 445 -1.39 19.94 13.34
CA THR A 445 -2.07 20.65 12.25
C THR A 445 -1.40 21.99 11.94
N VAL A 446 -1.28 22.31 10.65
CA VAL A 446 -0.80 23.61 10.18
C VAL A 446 -1.94 24.64 10.27
N PRO A 447 -1.85 25.64 11.21
CA PRO A 447 -2.94 26.57 11.47
C PRO A 447 -3.23 27.47 10.26
N GLY A 448 -4.53 27.67 9.97
CA GLY A 448 -5.01 28.45 8.84
C GLY A 448 -4.95 27.74 7.48
N TYR A 449 -4.44 26.49 7.47
CA TYR A 449 -4.33 25.65 6.27
C TYR A 449 -5.00 24.27 6.44
N GLY A 450 -5.35 23.86 7.66
CA GLY A 450 -6.29 22.78 7.95
C GLY A 450 -5.85 21.39 7.55
N PHE A 451 -4.55 21.09 7.49
CA PHE A 451 -4.03 19.75 7.24
C PHE A 451 -3.01 19.33 8.29
N ILE A 452 -2.88 18.05 8.48
CA ILE A 452 -1.92 17.43 9.41
C ILE A 452 -0.61 17.10 8.69
N LEU A 453 0.50 17.23 9.41
CA LEU A 453 1.81 16.77 8.99
C LEU A 453 1.98 15.28 9.36
N HIS A 454 2.55 14.49 8.49
CA HIS A 454 2.81 13.08 8.73
C HIS A 454 3.97 12.86 9.72
N ASP A 455 4.10 11.67 10.24
CA ASP A 455 5.11 11.29 11.23
C ASP A 455 6.06 10.18 10.74
N ARG A 456 6.30 10.10 9.43
CA ARG A 456 7.10 9.03 8.81
C ARG A 456 8.52 8.91 9.35
N GLY A 457 9.10 9.99 9.85
CA GLY A 457 10.42 9.99 10.49
C GLY A 457 10.50 9.13 11.75
N ALA A 458 9.38 8.78 12.37
CA ALA A 458 9.34 7.80 13.46
C ALA A 458 9.90 6.42 13.06
N LEU A 459 9.97 6.16 11.75
CA LEU A 459 10.54 4.91 11.22
C LEU A 459 12.06 4.91 11.09
N PHE A 460 12.74 6.02 11.30
CA PHE A 460 14.20 6.05 11.38
C PHE A 460 14.74 5.34 12.63
N SER A 461 16.02 4.97 12.58
CA SER A 461 16.75 4.46 13.72
C SER A 461 17.71 5.54 14.27
N LEU A 462 17.86 5.61 15.59
CA LEU A 462 18.91 6.39 16.25
C LEU A 462 20.21 5.57 16.44
N ASP A 463 20.24 4.31 16.02
CA ASP A 463 21.46 3.51 15.97
C ASP A 463 22.30 3.89 14.74
N PRO A 464 23.50 4.44 14.91
CA PRO A 464 24.35 4.80 13.79
C PRO A 464 24.82 3.61 12.95
N ALA A 465 24.74 2.38 13.48
CA ALA A 465 25.05 1.16 12.75
C ALA A 465 23.88 0.65 11.89
N SER A 466 22.68 1.19 12.07
CA SER A 466 21.51 0.80 11.29
C SER A 466 21.61 1.35 9.85
N PRO A 467 21.30 0.55 8.81
CA PRO A 467 21.18 1.07 7.45
C PRO A 467 20.10 2.17 7.35
N ASN A 468 19.09 2.13 8.23
CA ASN A 468 18.02 3.12 8.33
C ASN A 468 18.30 4.21 9.41
N ALA A 469 19.58 4.44 9.80
CA ALA A 469 19.94 5.52 10.71
C ALA A 469 19.53 6.88 10.14
N ILE A 470 18.96 7.76 10.99
CA ILE A 470 18.53 9.09 10.56
C ILE A 470 19.74 9.93 10.12
N ALA A 471 19.58 10.60 8.98
CA ALA A 471 20.53 11.56 8.46
C ALA A 471 19.79 12.67 7.70
N PRO A 472 20.33 13.90 7.61
CA PRO A 472 19.75 14.98 6.81
C PRO A 472 19.47 14.54 5.37
N HIS A 473 18.33 14.91 4.84
CA HIS A 473 17.86 14.62 3.46
C HIS A 473 17.63 13.13 3.14
N LYS A 474 17.85 12.22 4.08
CA LYS A 474 17.56 10.78 3.91
C LYS A 474 16.06 10.50 4.00
N ARG A 475 15.59 9.54 3.19
CA ARG A 475 14.24 8.97 3.31
C ARG A 475 14.24 7.85 4.35
N PRO A 476 13.22 7.77 5.23
CA PRO A 476 13.10 6.66 6.18
C PRO A 476 12.70 5.36 5.48
N PHE A 477 12.92 4.24 6.15
CA PHE A 477 12.16 3.01 5.88
C PHE A 477 10.70 3.38 5.67
N ASN A 478 10.06 2.82 4.65
CA ASN A 478 8.68 3.17 4.32
C ASN A 478 7.78 1.94 4.27
N THR A 479 6.65 2.01 4.98
CA THR A 479 5.65 0.93 5.01
C THR A 479 4.73 0.92 3.79
N LEU A 480 4.73 1.96 2.97
CA LEU A 480 3.86 2.08 1.81
C LEU A 480 4.20 1.02 0.76
N ALA A 481 3.19 0.25 0.33
CA ALA A 481 3.32 -0.77 -0.69
C ALA A 481 2.24 -0.60 -1.77
N ALA A 482 2.66 -0.65 -3.01
CA ALA A 482 1.82 -0.75 -4.19
C ALA A 482 2.46 -1.77 -5.13
N GLY A 483 1.64 -2.65 -5.68
CA GLY A 483 2.06 -3.72 -6.57
C GLY A 483 1.33 -3.68 -7.91
N PHE A 484 1.95 -4.29 -8.91
CA PHE A 484 1.39 -4.43 -10.24
C PHE A 484 1.74 -5.81 -10.80
N VAL A 485 0.79 -6.46 -11.44
CA VAL A 485 1.00 -7.77 -12.08
C VAL A 485 0.89 -7.60 -13.58
N MET A 486 1.85 -8.16 -14.30
CA MET A 486 1.85 -8.19 -15.77
C MET A 486 2.03 -9.61 -16.31
N ARG A 487 1.75 -9.77 -17.58
CA ARG A 487 2.09 -10.95 -18.35
C ARG A 487 2.83 -10.51 -19.62
N GLY A 488 4.14 -10.54 -19.55
CA GLY A 488 4.98 -9.88 -20.56
C GLY A 488 4.71 -8.38 -20.60
N SER A 489 4.30 -7.83 -21.73
CA SER A 489 3.97 -6.41 -21.88
C SER A 489 2.52 -6.04 -21.50
N GLU A 490 1.67 -7.04 -21.22
CA GLU A 490 0.23 -6.81 -20.97
C GLU A 490 -0.05 -6.60 -19.48
N PRO A 491 -0.80 -5.55 -19.11
CA PRO A 491 -1.20 -5.32 -17.73
C PRO A 491 -2.25 -6.36 -17.33
N VAL A 492 -2.12 -6.90 -16.12
CA VAL A 492 -3.07 -7.85 -15.56
C VAL A 492 -3.85 -7.22 -14.42
N MET A 493 -3.17 -6.77 -13.37
CA MET A 493 -3.88 -6.15 -12.24
C MET A 493 -2.99 -5.25 -11.40
N THR A 494 -3.64 -4.33 -10.69
CA THR A 494 -3.07 -3.57 -9.58
C THR A 494 -3.31 -4.32 -8.27
N VAL A 495 -2.37 -4.25 -7.33
CA VAL A 495 -2.53 -4.76 -5.96
C VAL A 495 -2.11 -3.66 -5.00
N THR A 496 -3.03 -3.23 -4.15
CA THR A 496 -2.74 -2.23 -3.11
C THR A 496 -3.39 -2.65 -1.80
N LEU A 497 -2.65 -2.57 -0.70
CA LEU A 497 -3.14 -2.94 0.62
C LEU A 497 -2.58 -1.97 1.66
N MET A 498 -3.47 -1.39 2.49
CA MET A 498 -3.11 -0.53 3.62
C MET A 498 -2.84 -1.35 4.89
N GLY A 499 -2.33 -0.72 5.96
CA GLY A 499 -2.18 -1.35 7.27
C GLY A 499 -0.75 -1.39 7.82
N GLY A 500 0.06 -0.37 7.54
CA GLY A 500 1.43 -0.26 8.06
C GLY A 500 2.31 -1.44 7.64
N ASP A 501 2.91 -2.12 8.61
CA ASP A 501 3.77 -3.29 8.36
C ASP A 501 3.02 -4.54 7.87
N MET A 502 1.69 -4.49 7.83
CA MET A 502 0.86 -5.52 7.21
C MET A 502 0.98 -5.52 5.67
N GLN A 503 1.33 -4.40 5.05
CA GLN A 503 1.16 -4.21 3.61
C GLN A 503 1.91 -5.28 2.79
N ALA A 504 3.21 -5.48 2.96
CA ALA A 504 3.96 -6.46 2.17
C ALA A 504 3.52 -7.92 2.43
N GLN A 505 3.32 -8.31 3.71
CA GLN A 505 2.82 -9.65 4.02
C GLN A 505 1.37 -9.88 3.53
N GLY A 506 0.59 -8.81 3.44
CA GLY A 506 -0.75 -8.85 2.89
C GLY A 506 -0.76 -8.98 1.37
N HIS A 507 0.15 -8.28 0.66
CA HIS A 507 0.32 -8.43 -0.79
C HIS A 507 0.60 -9.90 -1.15
N ALA A 508 1.53 -10.56 -0.45
CA ALA A 508 1.83 -11.98 -0.70
C ALA A 508 0.61 -12.88 -0.48
N GLN A 509 -0.18 -12.66 0.58
CA GLN A 509 -1.40 -13.42 0.85
C GLN A 509 -2.42 -13.24 -0.28
N VAL A 510 -2.72 -12.00 -0.65
CA VAL A 510 -3.71 -11.68 -1.69
C VAL A 510 -3.28 -12.19 -3.07
N LEU A 511 -1.98 -12.10 -3.40
CA LEU A 511 -1.45 -12.64 -4.65
C LEU A 511 -1.59 -14.16 -4.71
N LEU A 512 -1.31 -14.88 -3.61
CA LEU A 512 -1.52 -16.32 -3.53
C LEU A 512 -3.00 -16.69 -3.63
N ASP A 513 -3.90 -15.93 -3.00
CA ASP A 513 -5.34 -16.16 -3.09
C ASP A 513 -5.82 -16.11 -4.53
N ILE A 514 -5.32 -15.14 -5.32
CA ILE A 514 -5.74 -14.94 -6.71
C ILE A 514 -5.00 -15.88 -7.66
N LEU A 515 -3.67 -15.93 -7.59
CA LEU A 515 -2.84 -16.59 -8.59
C LEU A 515 -2.69 -18.11 -8.36
N ASP A 516 -2.69 -18.55 -7.10
CA ASP A 516 -2.57 -19.95 -6.74
C ASP A 516 -3.92 -20.62 -6.45
N LEU A 517 -4.76 -19.97 -5.64
CA LEU A 517 -6.05 -20.53 -5.23
C LEU A 517 -7.20 -20.21 -6.19
N GLY A 518 -6.99 -19.28 -7.15
CA GLY A 518 -7.99 -18.92 -8.16
C GLY A 518 -9.18 -18.13 -7.62
N ALA A 519 -9.03 -17.44 -6.49
CA ALA A 519 -10.05 -16.55 -5.97
C ALA A 519 -10.31 -15.38 -6.93
N ASN A 520 -11.56 -14.94 -7.04
CA ASN A 520 -11.85 -13.66 -7.68
C ASN A 520 -11.43 -12.50 -6.75
N LEU A 521 -11.39 -11.27 -7.29
CA LEU A 521 -10.84 -10.14 -6.53
C LEU A 521 -11.64 -9.82 -5.25
N GLN A 522 -12.97 -9.98 -5.28
CA GLN A 522 -13.78 -9.74 -4.07
C GLN A 522 -13.57 -10.84 -3.04
N ALA A 523 -13.50 -12.12 -3.47
CA ALA A 523 -13.18 -13.22 -2.56
C ALA A 523 -11.81 -13.02 -1.91
N ALA A 524 -10.77 -12.67 -2.69
CA ALA A 524 -9.44 -12.40 -2.17
C ALA A 524 -9.42 -11.18 -1.21
N ALA A 525 -10.22 -10.15 -1.50
CA ALA A 525 -10.38 -9.01 -0.61
C ALA A 525 -11.02 -9.40 0.74
N ASP A 526 -11.97 -10.32 0.71
CA ASP A 526 -12.76 -10.74 1.87
C ASP A 526 -12.12 -11.91 2.66
N MET A 527 -11.19 -12.67 2.06
CA MET A 527 -10.52 -13.80 2.73
C MET A 527 -9.84 -13.38 4.03
N ALA A 528 -9.92 -14.26 5.02
CA ALA A 528 -9.31 -14.05 6.33
C ALA A 528 -7.78 -14.08 6.22
N ARG A 529 -7.11 -13.13 6.87
CA ARG A 529 -5.66 -12.94 6.82
C ARG A 529 -5.00 -13.19 8.16
N PHE A 530 -3.71 -13.45 8.10
CA PHE A 530 -2.85 -13.35 9.27
C PHE A 530 -2.00 -12.07 9.23
N ARG A 531 -1.57 -11.64 10.40
CA ARG A 531 -0.47 -10.70 10.61
C ARG A 531 0.55 -11.33 11.53
N HIS A 532 1.80 -11.40 11.11
CA HIS A 532 2.89 -11.89 11.95
C HIS A 532 3.84 -10.75 12.28
N SER A 533 4.15 -10.58 13.57
CA SER A 533 5.13 -9.61 14.08
C SER A 533 6.46 -10.29 14.39
N GLN A 534 7.57 -9.76 13.86
CA GLN A 534 8.91 -10.28 14.11
C GLN A 534 9.29 -10.16 15.58
N VAL A 535 9.05 -8.99 16.19
CA VAL A 535 9.26 -8.80 17.63
C VAL A 535 8.21 -9.56 18.41
N GLY A 536 8.66 -10.41 19.31
CA GLY A 536 7.79 -11.29 20.09
C GLY A 536 7.29 -12.53 19.33
N ASN A 537 7.59 -12.67 18.04
CA ASN A 537 7.18 -13.83 17.21
C ASN A 537 5.69 -14.15 17.35
N VAL A 538 4.84 -13.11 17.26
CA VAL A 538 3.39 -13.23 17.48
C VAL A 538 2.69 -13.39 16.14
N LEU A 539 1.89 -14.44 16.03
CA LEU A 539 1.02 -14.73 14.89
C LEU A 539 -0.42 -14.35 15.24
N ALA A 540 -0.88 -13.26 14.70
CA ALA A 540 -2.24 -12.78 14.85
C ALA A 540 -3.09 -13.27 13.66
N LEU A 541 -4.19 -13.95 13.95
CA LEU A 541 -5.11 -14.52 12.96
C LEU A 541 -6.48 -13.84 13.09
N GLU A 542 -7.09 -13.46 11.98
CA GLU A 542 -8.50 -13.08 12.00
C GLU A 542 -9.37 -14.24 12.51
N SER A 543 -10.45 -13.91 13.21
CA SER A 543 -11.30 -14.88 13.90
C SER A 543 -11.75 -16.08 13.03
N PRO A 544 -12.10 -15.94 11.73
CA PRO A 544 -12.42 -17.09 10.89
C PRO A 544 -11.20 -18.01 10.70
N LEU A 545 -10.02 -17.43 10.44
CA LEU A 545 -8.79 -18.19 10.24
C LEU A 545 -8.31 -18.84 11.55
N TYR A 546 -8.43 -18.13 12.68
CA TYR A 546 -8.12 -18.69 13.99
C TYR A 546 -8.97 -19.93 14.31
N ARG A 547 -10.28 -19.87 14.02
CA ARG A 547 -11.17 -21.02 14.21
C ARG A 547 -10.82 -22.20 13.29
N LEU A 548 -10.31 -21.90 12.08
CA LEU A 548 -10.01 -22.92 11.08
C LEU A 548 -8.72 -23.68 11.40
N VAL A 549 -7.62 -22.97 11.67
CA VAL A 549 -6.27 -23.56 11.77
C VAL A 549 -5.48 -23.14 13.01
N GLY A 550 -6.02 -22.29 13.87
CA GLY A 550 -5.27 -21.68 14.97
C GLY A 550 -4.66 -22.72 15.93
N ARG A 551 -5.44 -23.74 16.36
CA ARG A 551 -4.97 -24.80 17.28
C ARG A 551 -3.86 -25.67 16.66
N GLU A 552 -3.95 -25.95 15.36
CA GLU A 552 -2.93 -26.73 14.67
C GLU A 552 -1.64 -25.93 14.53
N LEU A 553 -1.73 -24.62 14.24
CA LEU A 553 -0.57 -23.72 14.20
C LEU A 553 0.07 -23.57 15.59
N GLU A 554 -0.72 -23.50 16.66
CA GLU A 554 -0.20 -23.56 18.04
C GLU A 554 0.57 -24.87 18.30
N ALA A 555 0.03 -26.01 17.85
CA ALA A 555 0.70 -27.31 17.99
C ALA A 555 2.01 -27.39 17.18
N MET A 556 2.13 -26.64 16.09
CA MET A 556 3.38 -26.49 15.32
C MET A 556 4.37 -25.50 15.99
N GLY A 557 4.01 -24.89 17.11
CA GLY A 557 4.89 -23.99 17.89
C GLY A 557 4.74 -22.50 17.58
N HIS A 558 3.74 -22.08 16.80
CA HIS A 558 3.45 -20.65 16.63
C HIS A 558 2.79 -20.07 17.89
N ARG A 559 3.16 -18.82 18.22
CA ARG A 559 2.50 -18.04 19.26
C ARG A 559 1.27 -17.34 18.67
N VAL A 560 0.13 -18.04 18.68
CA VAL A 560 -1.08 -17.60 18.00
C VAL A 560 -1.97 -16.75 18.91
N GLN A 561 -2.62 -15.73 18.32
CA GLN A 561 -3.71 -14.98 18.93
C GLN A 561 -4.80 -14.67 17.90
N ALA A 562 -6.05 -14.59 18.35
CA ALA A 562 -7.14 -14.09 17.51
C ALA A 562 -7.14 -12.56 17.52
N ILE A 563 -7.41 -11.95 16.36
CA ILE A 563 -7.56 -10.49 16.19
C ILE A 563 -8.84 -10.15 15.44
N ASN A 564 -9.20 -8.87 15.48
CA ASN A 564 -10.24 -8.34 14.60
C ASN A 564 -9.66 -7.97 13.21
N GLY A 565 -10.53 -7.72 12.23
CA GLY A 565 -10.12 -7.45 10.85
C GLY A 565 -9.42 -6.10 10.64
N GLU A 566 -9.46 -5.18 11.59
CA GLU A 566 -8.84 -3.85 11.45
C GLU A 566 -7.32 -3.93 11.34
N GLU A 567 -6.72 -4.89 12.03
CA GLU A 567 -5.26 -5.05 12.12
C GLU A 567 -4.63 -5.70 10.88
N VAL A 568 -5.43 -6.25 9.96
CA VAL A 568 -4.94 -6.88 8.72
C VAL A 568 -5.10 -6.02 7.48
N GLY A 569 -5.39 -4.73 7.68
CA GLY A 569 -5.46 -3.74 6.62
C GLY A 569 -6.70 -3.84 5.74
N GLY A 570 -6.65 -3.21 4.57
CA GLY A 570 -7.71 -3.23 3.57
C GLY A 570 -7.13 -3.19 2.16
N VAL A 571 -7.58 -4.09 1.29
CA VAL A 571 -7.08 -4.24 -0.09
C VAL A 571 -8.02 -3.58 -1.10
N GLN A 572 -7.41 -2.98 -2.14
CA GLN A 572 -8.14 -2.39 -3.28
C GLN A 572 -7.44 -2.80 -4.57
N MET A 573 -8.17 -3.44 -5.49
CA MET A 573 -7.60 -4.06 -6.68
C MET A 573 -8.43 -3.81 -7.92
N ILE A 574 -7.77 -3.66 -9.06
CA ILE A 574 -8.39 -3.67 -10.39
C ILE A 574 -7.67 -4.70 -11.25
N LEU A 575 -8.42 -5.53 -11.96
CA LEU A 575 -7.94 -6.50 -12.93
C LEU A 575 -8.49 -6.13 -14.30
N PHE A 576 -7.65 -6.14 -15.32
CA PHE A 576 -8.05 -6.04 -16.71
C PHE A 576 -8.29 -7.44 -17.28
N GLN A 577 -9.50 -7.68 -17.77
CA GLN A 577 -9.90 -8.91 -18.44
C GLN A 577 -10.02 -8.63 -19.94
N PRO A 578 -9.14 -9.20 -20.80
CA PRO A 578 -9.29 -9.09 -22.25
C PRO A 578 -10.64 -9.67 -22.72
N ALA A 579 -11.25 -9.05 -23.71
CA ALA A 579 -12.49 -9.56 -24.30
C ALA A 579 -12.25 -10.90 -24.99
N SER A 580 -13.09 -11.90 -24.73
CA SER A 580 -13.13 -13.14 -25.47
C SER A 580 -14.01 -12.94 -26.73
N GLY A 581 -13.38 -12.74 -27.90
CA GLY A 581 -14.06 -12.53 -29.19
C GLY A 581 -14.14 -11.04 -29.58
N ALA A 582 -14.32 -10.79 -30.87
CA ALA A 582 -14.50 -9.43 -31.41
C ALA A 582 -15.86 -8.86 -31.01
N SER A 583 -15.96 -8.29 -29.84
CA SER A 583 -17.04 -7.36 -29.52
C SER A 583 -16.62 -5.99 -30.06
N GLU A 584 -17.37 -5.45 -31.03
CA GLU A 584 -17.08 -4.13 -31.58
C GLU A 584 -16.94 -3.10 -30.45
N GLY A 585 -15.73 -2.53 -30.30
CA GLY A 585 -15.45 -1.35 -29.50
C GLY A 585 -14.83 -1.53 -28.11
N LEU A 586 -14.77 -2.74 -27.50
CA LEU A 586 -14.11 -2.95 -26.22
C LEU A 586 -12.91 -3.89 -26.33
N ARG A 587 -11.73 -3.43 -25.94
CA ARG A 587 -10.50 -4.27 -25.84
C ARG A 587 -10.62 -5.32 -24.72
N GLY A 588 -11.50 -5.07 -23.74
CA GLY A 588 -11.71 -5.86 -22.55
C GLY A 588 -12.59 -5.10 -21.56
N PHE A 589 -12.58 -5.53 -20.32
CA PHE A 589 -13.29 -4.87 -19.23
C PHE A 589 -12.47 -4.98 -17.93
N TYR A 590 -12.78 -4.09 -16.98
CA TYR A 590 -12.17 -4.09 -15.67
C TYR A 590 -13.04 -4.86 -14.67
N ARG A 591 -12.39 -5.60 -13.79
CA ARG A 591 -12.97 -6.27 -12.62
C ARG A 591 -12.32 -5.67 -11.38
N SER A 592 -13.08 -5.50 -10.31
CA SER A 592 -12.56 -4.90 -9.09
C SER A 592 -13.19 -5.51 -7.83
N GLY A 593 -12.36 -5.70 -6.80
CA GLY A 593 -12.75 -6.06 -5.45
C GLY A 593 -12.33 -4.98 -4.46
N SER A 594 -13.17 -4.72 -3.46
CA SER A 594 -12.93 -3.73 -2.41
C SER A 594 -13.16 -4.34 -1.03
N ASP A 595 -12.23 -4.13 -0.13
CA ASP A 595 -12.19 -4.73 1.20
C ASP A 595 -13.35 -4.26 2.09
N PHE A 596 -14.06 -5.19 2.70
CA PHE A 596 -15.18 -4.91 3.60
C PHE A 596 -14.74 -4.36 4.96
N ARG A 597 -13.46 -4.51 5.32
CA ARG A 597 -12.89 -4.02 6.60
C ARG A 597 -12.79 -2.49 6.63
N LYS A 598 -13.00 -1.86 5.50
CA LYS A 598 -13.09 -0.40 5.33
C LYS A 598 -14.44 -0.05 4.70
N ASP A 599 -14.80 1.23 4.64
CA ASP A 599 -15.98 1.71 3.90
C ASP A 599 -15.82 1.56 2.36
N GLY A 600 -14.86 0.77 1.93
CA GLY A 600 -14.36 0.69 0.58
C GLY A 600 -15.42 0.46 -0.50
N GLN A 601 -15.22 1.10 -1.65
CA GLN A 601 -16.08 0.95 -2.81
C GLN A 601 -15.28 0.87 -4.11
N ALA A 602 -15.63 -0.11 -4.96
CA ALA A 602 -15.29 -0.13 -6.36
C ALA A 602 -16.46 0.46 -7.15
N VAL A 603 -16.17 1.36 -8.09
CA VAL A 603 -17.13 1.98 -9.00
C VAL A 603 -16.57 2.03 -10.41
N GLY A 604 -17.43 1.80 -11.40
CA GLY A 604 -17.03 1.81 -12.80
C GLY A 604 -18.21 2.09 -13.75
N TRP A 605 -17.95 2.20 -15.05
CA TRP A 605 -18.95 2.51 -16.08
C TRP A 605 -18.62 1.89 -17.43
#